data_6c66042f7b0641a75095ded5edda9685
#
_entry.id   6c66042f7b0641a75095ded5edda9685
#
_cell.length_a   1.000
_cell.length_b   1.000
_cell.length_c   1.000
_cell.angle_alpha   90.00
_cell.angle_beta   90.00
_cell.angle_gamma   90.00
#
_symmetry.space_group_name_H-M   'P 1'
#
loop_
_entity.id
_entity.type
_entity.pdbx_description
1 polymer ?
#
loop_
_entity_poly.entity_id
_entity_poly.type
_entity_poly.pdbx_seq_one_letter_code
_entity_poly.pdbx_strand_id
1 'polypeptide(L)'
;DQDGALSFEEAFNLQQEGFSVGITPLSQIVLIALNTEKIREIPIRKALALGTDKRGVIQFLAEGNLKEAHYYWTENLPEMPPGLPYYSFDRKQADEILDKQYHRGTGPYREKDGVRLQLSLGYPAGNHNQRNLALILKDMYAKIGIDLIPDEDDFSVYLNKFRDGKYDMVLYTTWGNAYEPYSTLTEMRTDGSGFNMFQRGADDKETLFKAMKEMDSSPERESVLRYMEYINGSFYRNVLFIPLYHDYIIHVCRNDISGFVPQEDAK
;
A
#
# COMPACT_ATOMS: atom_id res chain seq x y z
N ASP A 1 -16.55 -1.22 -16.40
CA ASP A 1 -15.16 -1.51 -16.06
C ASP A 1 -14.55 -2.41 -17.12
N GLN A 2 -13.31 -2.15 -17.55
CA GLN A 2 -12.68 -2.96 -18.62
C GLN A 2 -12.46 -4.42 -18.21
N ASP A 3 -12.51 -4.71 -16.91
CA ASP A 3 -12.29 -6.06 -16.36
C ASP A 3 -13.60 -6.75 -15.90
N GLY A 4 -14.76 -6.13 -16.13
CA GLY A 4 -16.05 -6.69 -15.70
C GLY A 4 -16.27 -6.70 -14.19
N ALA A 5 -15.43 -6.01 -13.41
CA ALA A 5 -15.59 -5.90 -11.98
C ALA A 5 -16.64 -4.83 -11.64
N LEU A 6 -17.54 -5.15 -10.71
CA LEU A 6 -18.51 -4.20 -10.19
C LEU A 6 -17.83 -3.12 -9.34
N SER A 7 -18.24 -1.88 -9.53
CA SER A 7 -17.91 -0.81 -8.59
C SER A 7 -18.76 -0.93 -7.32
N PHE A 8 -18.32 -0.28 -6.23
CA PHE A 8 -19.15 -0.21 -5.01
C PHE A 8 -20.52 0.43 -5.27
N GLU A 9 -20.57 1.49 -6.08
CA GLU A 9 -21.81 2.17 -6.43
C GLU A 9 -22.79 1.22 -7.17
N GLU A 10 -22.31 0.48 -8.17
CA GLU A 10 -23.12 -0.53 -8.86
C GLU A 10 -23.59 -1.62 -7.93
N ALA A 11 -22.73 -2.11 -7.05
CA ALA A 11 -23.07 -3.14 -6.07
C ALA A 11 -24.15 -2.66 -5.09
N PHE A 12 -24.02 -1.44 -4.56
CA PHE A 12 -25.04 -0.86 -3.67
C PHE A 12 -26.36 -0.59 -4.39
N ASN A 13 -26.34 -0.18 -5.66
CA ASN A 13 -27.56 -0.05 -6.47
C ASN A 13 -28.27 -1.40 -6.65
N LEU A 14 -27.53 -2.46 -6.97
CA LEU A 14 -28.06 -3.81 -7.07
C LEU A 14 -28.64 -4.30 -5.74
N GLN A 15 -28.04 -3.94 -4.62
CA GLN A 15 -28.57 -4.25 -3.29
C GLN A 15 -29.93 -3.58 -3.06
N GLN A 16 -30.13 -2.34 -3.51
CA GLN A 16 -31.42 -1.64 -3.45
C GLN A 16 -32.47 -2.28 -4.37
N GLU A 17 -32.04 -2.89 -5.47
CA GLU A 17 -32.89 -3.65 -6.38
C GLU A 17 -33.28 -5.05 -5.83
N GLY A 18 -32.76 -5.42 -4.65
CA GLY A 18 -33.11 -6.67 -3.98
C GLY A 18 -32.17 -7.83 -4.27
N PHE A 19 -30.97 -7.60 -4.75
CA PHE A 19 -29.93 -8.62 -4.84
C PHE A 19 -29.17 -8.75 -3.51
N SER A 20 -28.64 -9.93 -3.25
CA SER A 20 -27.70 -10.15 -2.16
C SER A 20 -26.30 -9.71 -2.62
N VAL A 21 -25.69 -8.76 -1.92
CA VAL A 21 -24.35 -8.25 -2.19
C VAL A 21 -23.44 -8.62 -1.04
N GLY A 22 -22.27 -9.18 -1.35
CA GLY A 22 -21.23 -9.43 -0.37
C GLY A 22 -19.89 -8.88 -0.85
N ILE A 23 -19.06 -8.45 0.10
CA ILE A 23 -17.69 -7.98 -0.11
C ILE A 23 -16.78 -8.90 0.68
N THR A 24 -15.89 -9.60 -0.01
CA THR A 24 -14.93 -10.52 0.63
C THR A 24 -13.54 -9.92 0.54
N PRO A 25 -12.87 -9.68 1.68
CA PRO A 25 -11.49 -9.26 1.68
C PRO A 25 -10.58 -10.37 1.16
N LEU A 26 -9.63 -9.99 0.31
CA LEU A 26 -8.60 -10.87 -0.22
C LEU A 26 -7.34 -10.86 0.67
N SER A 27 -6.46 -11.80 0.42
CA SER A 27 -5.13 -11.83 1.04
C SER A 27 -4.19 -10.75 0.50
N GLN A 28 -4.45 -10.24 -0.70
CA GLN A 28 -3.72 -9.13 -1.30
C GLN A 28 -3.97 -7.82 -0.55
N ILE A 29 -2.94 -7.01 -0.46
CA ILE A 29 -2.96 -5.73 0.23
C ILE A 29 -2.79 -4.59 -0.79
N VAL A 30 -3.72 -3.66 -0.79
CA VAL A 30 -3.57 -2.38 -1.49
C VAL A 30 -2.74 -1.45 -0.60
N LEU A 31 -1.66 -0.92 -1.15
CA LEU A 31 -0.70 -0.11 -0.40
C LEU A 31 -0.07 1.00 -1.24
N ILE A 32 0.58 1.93 -0.57
CA ILE A 32 1.50 2.87 -1.19
C ILE A 32 2.91 2.33 -0.97
N ALA A 33 3.65 2.11 -2.04
CA ALA A 33 5.06 1.75 -1.97
C ALA A 33 5.92 3.00 -2.20
N LEU A 34 6.92 3.20 -1.34
CA LEU A 34 7.76 4.40 -1.31
C LEU A 34 9.11 4.14 -1.97
N ASN A 35 9.49 4.95 -2.95
CA ASN A 35 10.81 4.87 -3.56
C ASN A 35 11.86 5.47 -2.61
N THR A 36 12.59 4.61 -1.91
CA THR A 36 13.55 5.04 -0.88
C THR A 36 14.81 5.70 -1.46
N GLU A 37 15.09 5.55 -2.75
CA GLU A 37 16.18 6.27 -3.43
C GLU A 37 15.81 7.73 -3.73
N LYS A 38 14.53 8.02 -3.87
CA LYS A 38 14.00 9.38 -4.10
C LYS A 38 13.55 10.04 -2.79
N ILE A 39 12.72 9.37 -1.99
CA ILE A 39 12.33 9.84 -0.66
C ILE A 39 13.32 9.28 0.36
N ARG A 40 14.56 9.78 0.34
CA ARG A 40 15.67 9.27 1.19
C ARG A 40 15.42 9.50 2.68
N GLU A 41 14.79 10.60 3.02
CA GLU A 41 14.60 11.02 4.41
C GLU A 41 13.50 10.19 5.09
N ILE A 42 13.85 9.33 6.04
CA ILE A 42 12.90 8.55 6.86
C ILE A 42 11.83 9.46 7.51
N PRO A 43 12.15 10.67 8.02
CA PRO A 43 11.13 11.56 8.57
C PRO A 43 10.01 11.90 7.58
N ILE A 44 10.31 12.12 6.30
CA ILE A 44 9.29 12.37 5.28
C ILE A 44 8.41 11.12 5.11
N ARG A 45 9.02 9.94 5.00
CA ARG A 45 8.28 8.68 4.87
C ARG A 45 7.41 8.40 6.10
N LYS A 46 7.89 8.72 7.32
CA LYS A 46 7.09 8.65 8.55
C LYS A 46 5.92 9.62 8.54
N ALA A 47 6.13 10.86 8.10
CA ALA A 47 5.07 11.84 7.99
C ALA A 47 3.98 11.41 6.99
N LEU A 48 4.37 10.79 5.86
CA LEU A 48 3.42 10.19 4.92
C LEU A 48 2.59 9.09 5.59
N ALA A 49 3.23 8.15 6.30
CA ALA A 49 2.52 7.06 6.98
C ALA A 49 1.57 7.56 8.08
N LEU A 50 2.02 8.52 8.89
CA LEU A 50 1.19 9.13 9.93
C LEU A 50 0.10 10.05 9.39
N GLY A 51 0.33 10.67 8.22
CA GLY A 51 -0.63 11.54 7.53
C GLY A 51 -1.71 10.78 6.75
N THR A 52 -1.60 9.45 6.66
CA THR A 52 -2.55 8.61 5.92
C THR A 52 -3.66 8.11 6.84
N ASP A 53 -4.85 8.68 6.72
CA ASP A 53 -6.06 8.23 7.40
C ASP A 53 -6.70 7.06 6.64
N LYS A 54 -6.28 5.85 6.95
CA LYS A 54 -6.78 4.62 6.31
C LYS A 54 -8.28 4.44 6.48
N ARG A 55 -8.82 4.77 7.65
CA ARG A 55 -10.27 4.67 7.90
C ARG A 55 -11.04 5.68 7.08
N GLY A 56 -10.50 6.91 6.94
CA GLY A 56 -11.06 7.92 6.04
C GLY A 56 -11.03 7.46 4.58
N VAL A 57 -9.94 6.81 4.14
CA VAL A 57 -9.85 6.17 2.80
C VAL A 57 -10.95 5.12 2.63
N ILE A 58 -11.07 4.18 3.55
CA ILE A 58 -12.04 3.08 3.52
C ILE A 58 -13.48 3.62 3.55
N GLN A 59 -13.73 4.61 4.40
CA GLN A 59 -15.05 5.26 4.48
C GLN A 59 -15.44 5.92 3.17
N PHE A 60 -14.51 6.59 2.51
CA PHE A 60 -14.80 7.33 1.28
C PHE A 60 -14.93 6.41 0.07
N LEU A 61 -14.07 5.37 -0.05
CA LEU A 61 -14.10 4.46 -1.19
C LEU A 61 -15.23 3.45 -1.13
N ALA A 62 -15.60 2.99 0.05
CA ALA A 62 -16.43 1.80 0.22
C ALA A 62 -17.40 1.90 1.41
N GLU A 63 -17.74 3.09 1.86
CA GLU A 63 -18.66 3.31 2.99
C GLU A 63 -18.31 2.51 4.26
N GLY A 64 -17.02 2.25 4.47
CA GLY A 64 -16.52 1.49 5.61
C GLY A 64 -16.46 -0.03 5.41
N ASN A 65 -16.79 -0.55 4.23
CA ASN A 65 -16.92 -1.99 3.99
C ASN A 65 -15.62 -2.73 3.63
N LEU A 66 -14.46 -2.06 3.67
CA LEU A 66 -13.16 -2.71 3.45
C LEU A 66 -12.46 -3.02 4.77
N LYS A 67 -11.68 -4.09 4.79
CA LYS A 67 -10.82 -4.46 5.91
C LYS A 67 -9.55 -3.62 5.89
N GLU A 68 -9.24 -2.89 6.98
CA GLU A 68 -7.99 -2.14 7.14
C GLU A 68 -6.79 -3.09 7.14
N ALA A 69 -5.69 -2.70 6.47
CA ALA A 69 -4.44 -3.44 6.46
C ALA A 69 -3.35 -2.69 7.22
N HIS A 70 -2.51 -3.44 7.95
CA HIS A 70 -1.43 -2.87 8.75
C HIS A 70 -0.05 -3.26 8.25
N TYR A 71 0.06 -4.37 7.51
CA TYR A 71 1.33 -4.97 7.08
C TYR A 71 1.34 -5.20 5.58
N TYR A 72 2.51 -5.54 5.06
CA TYR A 72 2.67 -5.89 3.64
C TYR A 72 1.96 -7.19 3.28
N TRP A 73 1.94 -8.15 4.18
CA TRP A 73 1.20 -9.41 4.03
C TRP A 73 -0.04 -9.44 4.92
N THR A 74 -0.97 -10.32 4.57
CA THR A 74 -2.13 -10.60 5.41
C THR A 74 -1.71 -11.16 6.77
N GLU A 75 -2.41 -10.77 7.82
CA GLU A 75 -2.21 -11.29 9.19
C GLU A 75 -2.54 -12.79 9.31
N ASN A 76 -3.28 -13.33 8.34
CA ASN A 76 -3.64 -14.75 8.28
C ASN A 76 -2.50 -15.63 7.74
N LEU A 77 -1.41 -15.04 7.24
CA LEU A 77 -0.24 -15.80 6.79
C LEU A 77 0.37 -16.59 7.96
N PRO A 78 0.59 -17.92 7.83
CA PRO A 78 1.10 -18.76 8.93
C PRO A 78 2.46 -18.31 9.50
N GLU A 79 3.27 -17.65 8.66
CA GLU A 79 4.59 -17.12 9.02
C GLU A 79 4.53 -15.69 9.56
N MET A 80 3.34 -15.09 9.68
CA MET A 80 3.21 -13.70 10.16
C MET A 80 3.34 -13.65 11.69
N PRO A 81 4.38 -12.99 12.25
CA PRO A 81 4.52 -12.86 13.69
C PRO A 81 3.42 -11.98 14.28
N PRO A 82 2.91 -12.29 15.47
CA PRO A 82 1.93 -11.45 16.14
C PRO A 82 2.56 -10.18 16.72
N GLY A 83 1.77 -9.11 16.83
CA GLY A 83 2.16 -7.91 17.59
C GLY A 83 3.22 -7.04 16.94
N LEU A 84 3.40 -7.14 15.62
CA LEU A 84 4.30 -6.26 14.88
C LEU A 84 3.85 -4.79 14.97
N PRO A 85 4.79 -3.84 15.02
CA PRO A 85 4.46 -2.41 15.02
C PRO A 85 3.92 -1.96 13.65
N TYR A 86 3.03 -0.98 13.66
CA TYR A 86 2.52 -0.30 12.47
C TYR A 86 2.25 1.18 12.76
N TYR A 87 2.10 1.99 11.70
CA TYR A 87 1.76 3.40 11.82
C TYR A 87 0.24 3.59 11.86
N SER A 88 -0.23 4.26 12.90
CA SER A 88 -1.61 4.75 13.00
C SER A 88 -1.69 6.21 12.57
N PHE A 89 -2.83 6.63 12.06
CA PHE A 89 -3.06 8.02 11.67
C PHE A 89 -2.85 8.96 12.86
N ASP A 90 -1.92 9.89 12.69
CA ASP A 90 -1.64 10.99 13.61
C ASP A 90 -1.13 12.20 12.82
N ARG A 91 -2.06 13.01 12.34
CA ARG A 91 -1.76 14.22 11.59
C ARG A 91 -0.88 15.20 12.36
N LYS A 92 -1.11 15.34 13.67
CA LYS A 92 -0.33 16.26 14.49
C LYS A 92 1.13 15.84 14.53
N GLN A 93 1.40 14.56 14.75
CA GLN A 93 2.77 14.05 14.73
C GLN A 93 3.41 14.16 13.35
N ALA A 94 2.65 13.95 12.25
CA ALA A 94 3.12 14.17 10.90
C ALA A 94 3.56 15.63 10.67
N ASP A 95 2.73 16.60 11.09
CA ASP A 95 3.05 18.03 11.02
C ASP A 95 4.32 18.35 11.84
N GLU A 96 4.42 17.87 13.09
CA GLU A 96 5.58 18.09 13.97
C GLU A 96 6.90 17.51 13.39
N ILE A 97 6.83 16.39 12.68
CA ILE A 97 8.00 15.81 12.00
C ILE A 97 8.43 16.71 10.84
N LEU A 98 7.50 17.15 10.02
CA LEU A 98 7.79 17.98 8.85
C LEU A 98 8.25 19.38 9.25
N ASP A 99 7.70 19.98 10.31
CA ASP A 99 8.07 21.30 10.82
C ASP A 99 9.56 21.42 11.22
N LYS A 100 10.24 20.31 11.47
CA LYS A 100 11.68 20.31 11.80
C LYS A 100 12.57 20.64 10.62
N GLN A 101 12.10 20.45 9.39
CA GLN A 101 12.92 20.59 8.19
C GLN A 101 12.28 21.46 7.10
N TYR A 102 10.97 21.56 7.13
CA TYR A 102 10.16 22.28 6.15
C TYR A 102 9.31 23.33 6.85
N HIS A 103 9.10 24.46 6.22
CA HIS A 103 8.18 25.48 6.70
C HIS A 103 7.00 25.63 5.73
N ARG A 104 5.86 26.07 6.22
CA ARG A 104 4.75 26.45 5.36
C ARG A 104 5.08 27.80 4.72
N GLY A 105 5.08 27.82 3.37
CA GLY A 105 5.26 29.04 2.60
C GLY A 105 3.99 29.92 2.60
N THR A 106 3.87 30.78 1.60
CA THR A 106 2.67 31.63 1.42
C THR A 106 1.43 30.84 0.97
N GLY A 107 1.61 29.58 0.53
CA GLY A 107 0.56 28.65 0.08
C GLY A 107 0.30 27.51 1.07
N PRO A 108 -0.53 26.53 0.69
CA PRO A 108 -0.88 25.40 1.55
C PRO A 108 0.26 24.38 1.73
N TYR A 109 1.26 24.42 0.85
CA TYR A 109 2.32 23.45 0.81
C TYR A 109 3.56 23.87 1.58
N ARG A 110 4.32 22.91 2.02
CA ARG A 110 5.59 23.10 2.69
C ARG A 110 6.72 23.28 1.69
N GLU A 111 7.75 24.01 2.09
CA GLU A 111 8.95 24.24 1.30
C GLU A 111 10.20 24.22 2.17
N LYS A 112 11.33 23.92 1.54
CA LYS A 112 12.67 24.01 2.11
C LYS A 112 13.58 24.62 1.07
N ASP A 113 14.31 25.67 1.45
CA ASP A 113 15.21 26.41 0.54
C ASP A 113 14.52 26.92 -0.74
N GLY A 114 13.26 27.32 -0.64
CA GLY A 114 12.44 27.76 -1.77
C GLY A 114 11.91 26.66 -2.68
N VAL A 115 12.17 25.40 -2.34
CA VAL A 115 11.69 24.24 -3.09
C VAL A 115 10.50 23.60 -2.38
N ARG A 116 9.38 23.48 -3.09
CA ARG A 116 8.16 22.87 -2.58
C ARG A 116 8.36 21.38 -2.33
N LEU A 117 7.83 20.88 -1.22
CA LEU A 117 7.76 19.45 -0.95
C LEU A 117 6.67 18.83 -1.84
N GLN A 118 7.10 18.38 -3.01
CA GLN A 118 6.24 17.79 -4.03
C GLN A 118 6.66 16.35 -4.30
N LEU A 119 5.69 15.45 -4.39
CA LEU A 119 5.91 14.02 -4.63
C LEU A 119 4.96 13.51 -5.71
N SER A 120 5.45 12.65 -6.59
CA SER A 120 4.65 11.97 -7.60
C SER A 120 4.09 10.65 -7.07
N LEU A 121 2.83 10.34 -7.43
CA LEU A 121 2.17 9.07 -7.15
C LEU A 121 1.75 8.41 -8.45
N GLY A 122 2.49 7.36 -8.87
CA GLY A 122 2.19 6.60 -10.07
C GLY A 122 1.10 5.55 -9.86
N TYR A 123 0.22 5.40 -10.85
CA TYR A 123 -0.77 4.33 -10.90
C TYR A 123 -1.23 4.10 -12.35
N PRO A 124 -1.70 2.86 -12.69
CA PRO A 124 -2.16 2.57 -14.04
C PRO A 124 -3.53 3.19 -14.33
N ALA A 125 -3.71 3.65 -15.56
CA ALA A 125 -4.98 4.15 -16.09
C ALA A 125 -6.03 3.03 -16.19
N GLY A 126 -7.30 3.43 -16.21
CA GLY A 126 -8.44 2.53 -16.40
C GLY A 126 -9.01 1.96 -15.10
N ASN A 127 -8.36 2.15 -13.96
CA ASN A 127 -8.89 1.74 -12.67
C ASN A 127 -9.45 2.95 -11.90
N HIS A 128 -10.79 3.10 -11.88
CA HIS A 128 -11.47 4.21 -11.22
C HIS A 128 -11.20 4.27 -9.70
N ASN A 129 -11.07 3.10 -9.06
CA ASN A 129 -10.81 3.04 -7.61
C ASN A 129 -9.40 3.57 -7.29
N GLN A 130 -8.39 3.25 -8.11
CA GLN A 130 -7.03 3.79 -7.92
C GLN A 130 -6.97 5.29 -8.18
N ARG A 131 -7.70 5.79 -9.19
CA ARG A 131 -7.83 7.23 -9.44
C ARG A 131 -8.47 7.95 -8.25
N ASN A 132 -9.58 7.43 -7.75
CA ASN A 132 -10.25 7.99 -6.58
C ASN A 132 -9.35 7.96 -5.34
N LEU A 133 -8.66 6.85 -5.11
CA LEU A 133 -7.67 6.72 -4.04
C LEU A 133 -6.55 7.76 -4.16
N ALA A 134 -6.00 7.97 -5.35
CA ALA A 134 -4.96 8.96 -5.58
C ALA A 134 -5.43 10.39 -5.27
N LEU A 135 -6.68 10.73 -5.61
CA LEU A 135 -7.27 12.04 -5.30
C LEU A 135 -7.53 12.22 -3.79
N ILE A 136 -7.99 11.18 -3.11
CA ILE A 136 -8.16 11.18 -1.65
C ILE A 136 -6.81 11.40 -0.97
N LEU A 137 -5.77 10.68 -1.37
CA LEU A 137 -4.42 10.82 -0.84
C LEU A 137 -3.85 12.21 -1.10
N LYS A 138 -4.11 12.79 -2.28
CA LYS A 138 -3.72 14.18 -2.60
C LYS A 138 -4.32 15.16 -1.61
N ASP A 139 -5.62 15.05 -1.30
CA ASP A 139 -6.28 15.91 -0.31
C ASP A 139 -5.71 15.68 1.11
N MET A 140 -5.49 14.44 1.50
CA MET A 140 -4.91 14.11 2.81
C MET A 140 -3.50 14.69 2.99
N TYR A 141 -2.63 14.52 1.99
CA TYR A 141 -1.26 15.02 2.08
C TYR A 141 -1.16 16.54 1.95
N ALA A 142 -2.08 17.18 1.23
CA ALA A 142 -2.19 18.64 1.23
C ALA A 142 -2.44 19.19 2.63
N LYS A 143 -3.21 18.50 3.47
CA LYS A 143 -3.49 18.90 4.87
C LYS A 143 -2.24 18.92 5.75
N ILE A 144 -1.24 18.10 5.44
CA ILE A 144 0.08 18.14 6.08
C ILE A 144 1.13 18.91 5.27
N GLY A 145 0.70 19.59 4.21
CA GLY A 145 1.54 20.49 3.41
C GLY A 145 2.42 19.81 2.35
N ILE A 146 2.10 18.59 1.96
CA ILE A 146 2.77 17.88 0.87
C ILE A 146 1.95 18.01 -0.41
N ASP A 147 2.58 18.46 -1.50
CA ASP A 147 1.98 18.58 -2.83
C ASP A 147 2.09 17.23 -3.56
N LEU A 148 1.05 16.40 -3.45
CA LEU A 148 1.00 15.13 -4.16
C LEU A 148 0.52 15.32 -5.59
N ILE A 149 1.29 14.83 -6.56
CA ILE A 149 0.96 14.85 -7.98
C ILE A 149 0.57 13.44 -8.43
N PRO A 150 -0.73 13.14 -8.60
CA PRO A 150 -1.18 11.92 -9.25
C PRO A 150 -0.64 11.84 -10.69
N ASP A 151 0.03 10.75 -11.03
CA ASP A 151 0.63 10.48 -12.34
C ASP A 151 -0.01 9.19 -12.89
N GLU A 152 -1.09 9.38 -13.69
CA GLU A 152 -1.85 8.29 -14.29
C GLU A 152 -1.32 8.00 -15.67
N ASP A 153 -0.85 6.77 -15.89
CA ASP A 153 -0.28 6.33 -17.15
C ASP A 153 -0.96 5.07 -17.69
N ASP A 154 -0.97 4.90 -19.01
CA ASP A 154 -1.30 3.61 -19.60
C ASP A 154 -0.44 2.50 -18.97
N PHE A 155 -0.98 1.29 -18.80
CA PHE A 155 -0.34 0.21 -18.04
C PHE A 155 1.11 -0.06 -18.49
N SER A 156 1.39 -0.06 -19.80
CA SER A 156 2.75 -0.29 -20.33
C SER A 156 3.72 0.85 -19.97
N VAL A 157 3.26 2.09 -20.01
CA VAL A 157 4.04 3.27 -19.63
C VAL A 157 4.27 3.27 -18.13
N TYR A 158 3.21 3.04 -17.32
CA TYR A 158 3.30 2.88 -15.89
C TYR A 158 4.34 1.83 -15.49
N LEU A 159 4.29 0.63 -16.09
CA LEU A 159 5.21 -0.46 -15.76
C LEU A 159 6.67 -0.10 -16.09
N ASN A 160 6.93 0.59 -17.20
CA ASN A 160 8.27 1.05 -17.56
C ASN A 160 8.76 2.13 -16.60
N LYS A 161 7.95 3.15 -16.30
CA LYS A 161 8.27 4.19 -15.32
C LYS A 161 8.51 3.58 -13.90
N PHE A 162 7.70 2.58 -13.53
CA PHE A 162 7.85 1.84 -12.28
C PHE A 162 9.21 1.14 -12.21
N ARG A 163 9.57 0.34 -13.22
CA ARG A 163 10.86 -0.38 -13.30
C ARG A 163 12.05 0.56 -13.30
N ASP A 164 11.92 1.71 -13.96
CA ASP A 164 12.96 2.74 -14.02
C ASP A 164 13.04 3.61 -12.74
N GLY A 165 12.18 3.39 -11.74
CA GLY A 165 12.13 4.18 -10.52
C GLY A 165 11.77 5.65 -10.74
N LYS A 166 10.92 5.96 -11.72
CA LYS A 166 10.57 7.36 -12.07
C LYS A 166 9.64 8.01 -11.07
N TYR A 167 8.75 7.23 -10.43
CA TYR A 167 7.83 7.73 -9.41
C TYR A 167 8.50 7.86 -8.04
N ASP A 168 8.02 8.80 -7.22
CA ASP A 168 8.40 8.89 -5.82
C ASP A 168 7.62 7.86 -4.98
N MET A 169 6.37 7.64 -5.34
CA MET A 169 5.46 6.67 -4.74
C MET A 169 4.65 5.98 -5.83
N VAL A 170 4.18 4.77 -5.55
CA VAL A 170 3.24 4.06 -6.44
C VAL A 170 2.10 3.46 -5.63
N LEU A 171 0.89 3.45 -6.23
CA LEU A 171 -0.19 2.59 -5.76
C LEU A 171 0.11 1.17 -6.25
N TYR A 172 0.11 0.24 -5.30
CA TYR A 172 0.48 -1.13 -5.56
C TYR A 172 -0.47 -2.09 -4.82
N THR A 173 -0.86 -3.15 -5.50
CA THR A 173 -1.54 -4.28 -4.87
C THR A 173 -0.55 -5.43 -4.79
N THR A 174 -0.36 -6.01 -3.60
CA THR A 174 0.53 -7.15 -3.43
C THR A 174 0.01 -8.33 -4.23
N TRP A 175 0.92 -9.17 -4.69
CA TRP A 175 0.63 -10.37 -5.44
C TRP A 175 1.35 -11.56 -4.79
N GLY A 176 1.11 -12.74 -5.29
CA GLY A 176 1.71 -13.95 -4.77
C GLY A 176 0.68 -14.84 -4.09
N ASN A 177 1.15 -15.95 -3.57
CA ASN A 177 0.30 -16.92 -2.93
C ASN A 177 -0.07 -16.43 -1.52
N ALA A 178 -1.34 -16.47 -1.17
CA ALA A 178 -1.85 -16.08 0.15
C ALA A 178 -1.19 -16.82 1.32
N TYR A 179 -0.58 -17.94 1.03
CA TYR A 179 -0.08 -18.86 2.04
C TYR A 179 1.43 -18.93 2.14
N GLU A 180 2.16 -18.06 1.39
CA GLU A 180 3.62 -18.07 1.43
C GLU A 180 4.21 -16.68 1.07
N PRO A 181 5.26 -16.20 1.76
CA PRO A 181 5.88 -14.90 1.49
C PRO A 181 7.02 -14.97 0.46
N TYR A 182 7.47 -16.15 0.06
CA TYR A 182 8.75 -16.37 -0.62
C TYR A 182 8.81 -15.77 -2.04
N SER A 183 7.72 -15.86 -2.80
CA SER A 183 7.66 -15.34 -4.17
C SER A 183 7.87 -13.83 -4.20
N THR A 184 7.19 -13.08 -3.34
CA THR A 184 7.32 -11.62 -3.24
C THR A 184 8.69 -11.19 -2.72
N LEU A 185 9.26 -11.92 -1.76
CA LEU A 185 10.61 -11.65 -1.26
C LEU A 185 11.69 -11.89 -2.33
N THR A 186 11.50 -12.89 -3.19
CA THR A 186 12.40 -13.15 -4.31
C THR A 186 12.39 -11.99 -5.31
N GLU A 187 11.22 -11.48 -5.66
CA GLU A 187 11.08 -10.30 -6.53
C GLU A 187 11.73 -9.04 -5.91
N MET A 188 11.54 -8.82 -4.63
CA MET A 188 12.14 -7.69 -3.92
C MET A 188 13.67 -7.69 -3.95
N ARG A 189 14.30 -8.87 -4.08
CA ARG A 189 15.76 -9.02 -4.16
C ARG A 189 16.29 -9.00 -5.59
N THR A 190 15.44 -9.25 -6.59
CA THR A 190 15.87 -9.41 -7.98
C THR A 190 16.15 -8.05 -8.60
N ASP A 191 17.38 -7.86 -9.07
CA ASP A 191 17.77 -6.66 -9.79
C ASP A 191 16.98 -6.53 -11.10
N GLY A 192 16.52 -5.31 -11.37
CA GLY A 192 15.74 -4.99 -12.57
C GLY A 192 14.25 -5.38 -12.51
N SER A 193 13.78 -5.99 -11.42
CA SER A 193 12.34 -6.26 -11.22
C SER A 193 11.52 -4.98 -11.06
N GLY A 194 12.15 -3.88 -10.64
CA GLY A 194 11.49 -2.64 -10.21
C GLY A 194 11.09 -2.67 -8.73
N PHE A 195 10.86 -3.85 -8.17
CA PHE A 195 10.46 -3.98 -6.76
C PHE A 195 11.57 -3.70 -5.77
N ASN A 196 12.82 -3.89 -6.15
CA ASN A 196 13.95 -3.63 -5.28
C ASN A 196 14.22 -2.14 -5.00
N MET A 197 13.60 -1.20 -5.75
CA MET A 197 13.74 0.23 -5.52
C MET A 197 13.23 0.66 -4.14
N PHE A 198 12.23 -0.07 -3.60
CA PHE A 198 11.66 0.26 -2.29
C PHE A 198 12.64 -0.01 -1.15
N GLN A 199 13.52 -1.00 -1.29
CA GLN A 199 14.48 -1.40 -0.26
C GLN A 199 15.89 -0.84 -0.47
N ARG A 200 16.23 -0.37 -1.68
CA ARG A 200 17.62 0.07 -2.01
C ARG A 200 18.13 1.21 -1.15
N GLY A 201 17.25 2.08 -0.67
CA GLY A 201 17.59 3.16 0.24
C GLY A 201 17.27 2.86 1.70
N ALA A 202 17.02 1.60 2.08
CA ALA A 202 16.85 1.21 3.47
C ALA A 202 18.18 1.26 4.22
N ASP A 203 18.19 1.76 5.46
CA ASP A 203 19.40 1.90 6.28
C ASP A 203 20.06 0.55 6.58
N ASP A 204 19.28 -0.53 6.67
CA ASP A 204 19.72 -1.89 6.94
C ASP A 204 19.63 -2.82 5.72
N LYS A 205 19.68 -2.28 4.51
CA LYS A 205 19.51 -2.97 3.22
C LYS A 205 20.24 -4.31 3.12
N GLU A 206 21.54 -4.32 3.44
CA GLU A 206 22.40 -5.52 3.32
C GLU A 206 21.88 -6.65 4.22
N THR A 207 21.52 -6.31 5.47
CA THR A 207 20.99 -7.26 6.46
C THR A 207 19.59 -7.71 6.06
N LEU A 208 18.76 -6.79 5.53
CA LEU A 208 17.44 -7.08 5.04
C LEU A 208 17.47 -8.11 3.88
N PHE A 209 18.33 -7.87 2.88
CA PHE A 209 18.45 -8.80 1.75
C PHE A 209 19.03 -10.15 2.16
N LYS A 210 19.97 -10.15 3.12
CA LYS A 210 20.49 -11.39 3.70
C LYS A 210 19.39 -12.16 4.41
N ALA A 211 18.58 -11.51 5.25
CA ALA A 211 17.46 -12.12 5.96
C ALA A 211 16.43 -12.74 4.99
N MET A 212 16.06 -12.01 3.93
CA MET A 212 15.16 -12.50 2.89
C MET A 212 15.71 -13.76 2.20
N LYS A 213 17.02 -13.79 1.92
CA LYS A 213 17.68 -14.94 1.27
C LYS A 213 17.79 -16.14 2.19
N GLU A 214 18.17 -15.92 3.44
CA GLU A 214 18.33 -16.98 4.43
C GLU A 214 16.98 -17.60 4.80
N MET A 215 15.91 -16.83 4.81
CA MET A 215 14.57 -17.32 5.01
C MET A 215 14.16 -18.36 3.96
N ASP A 216 14.46 -18.12 2.66
CA ASP A 216 14.12 -19.05 1.57
C ASP A 216 14.75 -20.43 1.74
N SER A 217 15.91 -20.52 2.40
CA SER A 217 16.65 -21.77 2.62
C SER A 217 16.47 -22.36 4.01
N SER A 218 15.62 -21.74 4.84
CA SER A 218 15.42 -22.20 6.23
C SER A 218 14.32 -23.27 6.31
N PRO A 219 14.64 -24.51 6.71
CA PRO A 219 13.65 -25.56 6.84
C PRO A 219 12.87 -25.48 8.15
N GLU A 220 13.34 -24.73 9.12
CA GLU A 220 12.78 -24.66 10.47
C GLU A 220 11.82 -23.48 10.60
N ARG A 221 10.58 -23.76 10.98
CA ARG A 221 9.53 -22.74 11.18
C ARG A 221 9.95 -21.62 12.13
N GLU A 222 10.65 -21.94 13.21
CA GLU A 222 11.12 -20.92 14.17
C GLU A 222 12.11 -19.93 13.54
N SER A 223 12.98 -20.42 12.66
CA SER A 223 13.90 -19.56 11.91
C SER A 223 13.15 -18.68 10.92
N VAL A 224 12.16 -19.21 10.21
CA VAL A 224 11.29 -18.44 9.31
C VAL A 224 10.57 -17.32 10.06
N LEU A 225 9.98 -17.62 11.22
CA LEU A 225 9.31 -16.59 12.05
C LEU A 225 10.26 -15.48 12.48
N ARG A 226 11.49 -15.79 12.88
CA ARG A 226 12.51 -14.79 13.23
C ARG A 226 12.89 -13.90 12.02
N TYR A 227 13.04 -14.49 10.84
CA TYR A 227 13.29 -13.72 9.62
C TYR A 227 12.10 -12.83 9.25
N MET A 228 10.88 -13.34 9.34
CA MET A 228 9.67 -12.55 9.08
C MET A 228 9.52 -11.39 10.07
N GLU A 229 9.84 -11.60 11.35
CA GLU A 229 9.87 -10.51 12.34
C GLU A 229 10.89 -9.45 11.98
N TYR A 230 12.12 -9.85 11.59
CA TYR A 230 13.15 -8.92 11.18
C TYR A 230 12.76 -8.14 9.92
N ILE A 231 12.25 -8.82 8.89
CA ILE A 231 11.86 -8.23 7.61
C ILE A 231 10.73 -7.21 7.81
N ASN A 232 9.66 -7.58 8.51
CA ASN A 232 8.56 -6.65 8.83
C ASN A 232 9.05 -5.48 9.71
N GLY A 233 9.93 -5.76 10.67
CA GLY A 233 10.56 -4.73 11.49
C GLY A 233 11.41 -3.76 10.66
N SER A 234 12.12 -4.24 9.65
CA SER A 234 12.86 -3.40 8.70
C SER A 234 11.90 -2.56 7.84
N PHE A 235 10.82 -3.14 7.31
CA PHE A 235 9.80 -2.41 6.56
C PHE A 235 9.21 -1.27 7.39
N TYR A 236 8.90 -1.53 8.66
CA TYR A 236 8.40 -0.52 9.58
C TYR A 236 9.43 0.58 9.87
N ARG A 237 10.67 0.22 10.27
CA ARG A 237 11.71 1.21 10.62
C ARG A 237 12.05 2.13 9.46
N ASN A 238 12.17 1.55 8.26
CA ASN A 238 12.50 2.28 7.04
C ASN A 238 11.28 2.91 6.35
N VAL A 239 10.05 2.58 6.78
CA VAL A 239 8.80 2.99 6.15
C VAL A 239 8.82 2.75 4.66
N LEU A 240 8.94 1.48 4.25
CA LEU A 240 9.02 1.11 2.84
C LEU A 240 7.64 1.11 2.18
N PHE A 241 6.62 0.76 2.96
CA PHE A 241 5.24 0.59 2.52
C PHE A 241 4.28 1.25 3.50
N ILE A 242 3.16 1.76 2.97
CA ILE A 242 2.01 2.23 3.74
C ILE A 242 0.82 1.37 3.32
N PRO A 243 0.56 0.23 4.00
CA PRO A 243 -0.61 -0.61 3.75
C PRO A 243 -1.88 0.17 4.04
N LEU A 244 -2.90 0.02 3.18
CA LEU A 244 -4.16 0.75 3.29
C LEU A 244 -5.31 -0.18 3.68
N TYR A 245 -5.62 -1.12 2.81
CA TYR A 245 -6.71 -2.08 3.02
C TYR A 245 -6.43 -3.39 2.28
N HIS A 246 -7.13 -4.44 2.69
CA HIS A 246 -7.18 -5.69 1.95
C HIS A 246 -7.90 -5.46 0.63
N ASP A 247 -7.34 -5.92 -0.46
CA ASP A 247 -8.06 -5.98 -1.74
C ASP A 247 -9.32 -6.84 -1.59
N TYR A 248 -10.24 -6.79 -2.51
CA TYR A 248 -11.57 -7.35 -2.30
C TYR A 248 -12.18 -7.87 -3.59
N ILE A 249 -13.13 -8.79 -3.42
CA ILE A 249 -14.08 -9.20 -4.46
C ILE A 249 -15.47 -8.79 -4.05
N ILE A 250 -16.20 -8.14 -4.96
CA ILE A 250 -17.63 -7.93 -4.84
C ILE A 250 -18.32 -9.09 -5.53
N HIS A 251 -19.24 -9.74 -4.84
CA HIS A 251 -20.09 -10.76 -5.41
C HIS A 251 -21.55 -10.37 -5.24
N VAL A 252 -22.35 -10.62 -6.28
CA VAL A 252 -23.77 -10.35 -6.30
C VAL A 252 -24.50 -11.61 -6.70
N CYS A 253 -25.50 -11.99 -5.95
CA CYS A 253 -26.35 -13.13 -6.25
C CYS A 253 -27.81 -12.82 -5.99
N ARG A 254 -28.69 -13.61 -6.62
CA ARG A 254 -30.11 -13.53 -6.32
C ARG A 254 -30.37 -14.02 -4.90
N ASN A 255 -31.36 -13.46 -4.24
CA ASN A 255 -31.72 -13.80 -2.86
C ASN A 255 -32.20 -15.26 -2.65
N ASP A 256 -32.54 -15.96 -3.73
CA ASP A 256 -32.91 -17.38 -3.70
C ASP A 256 -31.67 -18.32 -3.77
N ILE A 257 -30.47 -17.78 -3.92
CA ILE A 257 -29.20 -18.54 -3.90
C ILE A 257 -28.63 -18.52 -2.49
N SER A 258 -28.35 -19.70 -1.94
CA SER A 258 -27.71 -19.86 -0.63
C SER A 258 -26.51 -20.80 -0.72
N GLY A 259 -25.59 -20.71 0.26
CA GLY A 259 -24.44 -21.60 0.36
C GLY A 259 -23.24 -21.17 -0.51
N PHE A 260 -23.29 -20.03 -1.18
CA PHE A 260 -22.10 -19.46 -1.83
C PHE A 260 -21.15 -18.87 -0.77
N VAL A 261 -19.94 -19.39 -0.71
CA VAL A 261 -18.87 -18.90 0.16
C VAL A 261 -17.71 -18.49 -0.73
N PRO A 262 -17.47 -17.18 -0.89
CA PRO A 262 -16.31 -16.72 -1.64
C PRO A 262 -15.01 -17.11 -0.93
N GLN A 263 -13.98 -17.40 -1.70
CA GLN A 263 -12.64 -17.67 -1.16
C GLN A 263 -11.85 -16.36 -1.07
N GLU A 264 -10.98 -16.25 -0.07
CA GLU A 264 -10.09 -15.08 0.15
C GLU A 264 -8.97 -14.97 -0.90
N ASP A 265 -8.83 -15.96 -1.78
CA ASP A 265 -7.85 -15.97 -2.87
C ASP A 265 -8.56 -15.74 -4.21
N ALA A 266 -8.25 -14.60 -4.83
CA ALA A 266 -8.51 -14.42 -6.25
C ALA A 266 -7.48 -15.24 -7.05
N LYS A 267 -7.96 -16.16 -7.86
CA LYS A 267 -7.13 -16.83 -8.87
C LYS A 267 -7.27 -16.10 -10.20
#